data_a97de81bbd617a3378984fbd3ff41f63
#
_entry.id   a97de81bbd617a3378984fbd3ff41f63
#
_cell.length_a   1.000
_cell.length_b   1.000
_cell.length_c   1.000
_cell.angle_alpha   90.00
_cell.angle_beta   90.00
_cell.angle_gamma   90.00
#
_symmetry.space_group_name_H-M   'P 1'
#
loop_
_entity.id
_entity.type
_entity.pdbx_description
1 polymer ?
#
loop_
_entity_poly.entity_id
_entity_poly.type
_entity_poly.pdbx_seq_one_letter_code
_entity_poly.pdbx_strand_id
1 'polypeptide(L)'
;MQFEINMQCTVGTSAGALNGFNYVAGQIGRSARINLGYRHDSRYVGLEAFKNNKGIIGFDFLMKGTQYFDPLNTPRFMNPTRDFIAVCTNCKTGRPEYFSKNKMQDIFKAVQASATMPYVSKMVEIEDGLYLDGGCSDKIAYQWALDHDYEKIIVVRTRQREYRKSETNPLVQKMTKRLYAEYPALEQKLESMNSDYNRQCDELAKLENEGRIFTIAPSKPVNVSRVEGDVDKLADLYYMGYLDGLNQIQRIKEYLEID
;
A
#
# COMPACT_ATOMS: atom_id res chain seq x y z
N MET A 1 26.53 -1.22 -6.47
CA MET A 1 25.97 -0.41 -7.57
C MET A 1 24.45 -0.37 -7.35
N GLN A 2 23.85 0.80 -7.23
CA GLN A 2 22.43 0.95 -6.98
C GLN A 2 21.74 1.09 -8.34
N PHE A 3 20.88 0.15 -8.73
CA PHE A 3 20.12 0.23 -9.96
C PHE A 3 18.83 1.00 -9.69
N GLU A 4 18.61 2.08 -10.41
CA GLU A 4 17.42 2.90 -10.29
C GLU A 4 16.52 2.67 -11.51
N ILE A 5 15.45 1.89 -11.32
CA ILE A 5 14.40 1.73 -12.31
C ILE A 5 13.29 2.73 -11.97
N ASN A 6 13.06 3.68 -12.87
CA ASN A 6 12.09 4.75 -12.68
C ASN A 6 10.84 4.50 -13.53
N MET A 7 9.74 4.14 -12.89
CA MET A 7 8.45 3.99 -13.56
C MET A 7 7.76 5.36 -13.72
N GLN A 8 7.01 5.54 -14.81
CA GLN A 8 6.26 6.77 -15.09
C GLN A 8 5.13 7.00 -14.09
N CYS A 9 4.49 5.93 -13.64
CA CYS A 9 3.43 5.96 -12.65
C CYS A 9 3.65 4.90 -11.58
N THR A 10 3.31 5.21 -10.35
CA THR A 10 3.35 4.30 -9.20
C THR A 10 2.00 4.31 -8.53
N VAL A 11 1.32 3.18 -8.51
CA VAL A 11 0.02 3.02 -7.83
C VAL A 11 0.24 2.27 -6.53
N GLY A 12 -0.20 2.84 -5.42
CA GLY A 12 -0.01 2.28 -4.09
C GLY A 12 -1.30 2.12 -3.31
N THR A 13 -1.49 0.93 -2.72
CA THR A 13 -2.61 0.62 -1.81
C THR A 13 -2.06 0.37 -0.40
N SER A 14 -2.55 1.08 0.61
CA SER A 14 -2.18 0.88 2.02
C SER A 14 -0.66 1.03 2.26
N ALA A 15 0.01 -0.02 2.74
CA ALA A 15 1.47 -0.05 2.84
C ALA A 15 2.16 0.23 1.49
N GLY A 16 1.54 -0.14 0.36
CA GLY A 16 2.01 0.19 -0.97
C GLY A 16 1.99 1.69 -1.25
N ALA A 17 1.01 2.43 -0.73
CA ALA A 17 1.01 3.90 -0.82
C ALA A 17 2.13 4.50 0.04
N LEU A 18 2.31 4.01 1.28
CA LEU A 18 3.39 4.45 2.18
C LEU A 18 4.80 4.15 1.65
N ASN A 19 4.98 3.10 0.86
CA ASN A 19 6.26 2.78 0.23
C ASN A 19 6.40 3.46 -1.15
N GLY A 20 5.32 3.56 -1.89
CA GLY A 20 5.29 4.11 -3.24
C GLY A 20 5.74 5.57 -3.29
N PHE A 21 5.29 6.42 -2.36
CA PHE A 21 5.74 7.81 -2.35
C PHE A 21 7.25 7.95 -2.05
N ASN A 22 7.83 7.08 -1.20
CA ASN A 22 9.27 7.05 -0.97
C ASN A 22 10.04 6.58 -2.21
N TYR A 23 9.49 5.61 -2.96
CA TYR A 23 10.05 5.17 -4.23
C TYR A 23 10.05 6.30 -5.27
N VAL A 24 8.92 7.02 -5.44
CA VAL A 24 8.82 8.16 -6.36
C VAL A 24 9.78 9.29 -5.94
N ALA A 25 9.95 9.50 -4.63
CA ALA A 25 10.94 10.44 -4.08
C ALA A 25 12.41 9.98 -4.23
N GLY A 26 12.65 8.74 -4.73
CA GLY A 26 13.99 8.17 -4.88
C GLY A 26 14.69 7.87 -3.56
N GLN A 27 13.93 7.67 -2.47
CA GLN A 27 14.48 7.46 -1.14
C GLN A 27 14.44 5.99 -0.72
N ILE A 28 15.35 5.22 -1.31
CA ILE A 28 15.51 3.80 -0.99
C ILE A 28 15.80 3.64 0.51
N GLY A 29 15.08 2.70 1.15
CA GLY A 29 15.25 2.37 2.56
C GLY A 29 14.61 3.36 3.55
N ARG A 30 14.04 4.50 3.12
CA ARG A 30 13.43 5.46 4.03
C ARG A 30 12.30 4.82 4.86
N SER A 31 11.42 4.05 4.24
CA SER A 31 10.37 3.32 4.96
C SER A 31 10.94 2.34 6.00
N ALA A 32 12.04 1.65 5.67
CA ALA A 32 12.71 0.74 6.61
C ALA A 32 13.33 1.51 7.77
N ARG A 33 14.07 2.60 7.52
CA ARG A 33 14.66 3.43 8.59
C ARG A 33 13.59 3.94 9.56
N ILE A 34 12.46 4.40 9.04
CA ILE A 34 11.35 4.86 9.88
C ILE A 34 10.75 3.69 10.67
N ASN A 35 10.42 2.57 10.00
CA ASN A 35 9.83 1.42 10.68
C ASN A 35 10.74 0.81 11.75
N LEU A 36 12.03 0.63 11.45
CA LEU A 36 12.98 0.03 12.38
C LEU A 36 13.36 1.00 13.50
N GLY A 37 13.62 2.27 13.17
CA GLY A 37 14.08 3.27 14.13
C GLY A 37 12.99 3.75 15.10
N TYR A 38 11.74 3.78 14.67
CA TYR A 38 10.63 4.33 15.47
C TYR A 38 9.54 3.31 15.80
N ARG A 39 9.83 2.01 15.63
CA ARG A 39 8.83 0.95 15.86
C ARG A 39 8.19 1.00 17.24
N HIS A 40 8.97 1.35 18.26
CA HIS A 40 8.53 1.44 19.65
C HIS A 40 8.17 2.87 20.08
N ASP A 41 8.17 3.84 19.17
CA ASP A 41 7.72 5.21 19.47
C ASP A 41 6.18 5.25 19.45
N SER A 42 5.58 5.60 20.59
CA SER A 42 4.12 5.65 20.76
C SER A 42 3.43 6.66 19.83
N ARG A 43 4.17 7.63 19.31
CA ARG A 43 3.69 8.61 18.30
C ARG A 43 3.57 8.00 16.94
N TYR A 44 4.40 6.98 16.62
CA TYR A 44 4.35 6.25 15.35
C TYR A 44 3.32 5.14 15.38
N VAL A 45 3.40 4.22 16.36
CA VAL A 45 2.44 3.12 16.53
C VAL A 45 2.17 2.92 18.02
N GLY A 46 0.94 3.18 18.45
CA GLY A 46 0.60 3.00 19.86
C GLY A 46 -0.46 3.97 20.37
N LEU A 47 -0.46 4.18 21.69
CA LEU A 47 -1.50 4.95 22.38
C LEU A 47 -1.53 6.42 21.98
N GLU A 48 -0.37 7.07 21.76
CA GLU A 48 -0.33 8.46 21.32
C GLU A 48 -0.78 8.59 19.86
N ALA A 49 -0.38 7.66 18.99
CA ALA A 49 -0.89 7.60 17.63
C ALA A 49 -2.42 7.48 17.63
N PHE A 50 -2.98 6.59 18.44
CA PHE A 50 -4.42 6.42 18.56
C PHE A 50 -5.12 7.69 19.11
N LYS A 51 -4.54 8.33 20.13
CA LYS A 51 -5.09 9.54 20.73
C LYS A 51 -5.11 10.71 19.74
N ASN A 52 -4.02 10.91 18.99
CA ASN A 52 -3.83 12.06 18.11
C ASN A 52 -4.46 11.87 16.72
N ASN A 53 -4.34 10.67 16.14
CA ASN A 53 -4.79 10.38 14.78
C ASN A 53 -6.05 9.50 14.73
N LYS A 54 -6.57 9.09 15.93
CA LYS A 54 -7.73 8.20 16.04
C LYS A 54 -7.59 6.91 15.21
N GLY A 55 -6.36 6.41 15.14
CA GLY A 55 -5.94 5.20 14.45
C GLY A 55 -4.63 4.70 15.02
N ILE A 56 -4.29 3.44 14.77
CA ILE A 56 -3.09 2.79 15.34
C ILE A 56 -1.79 3.27 14.72
N ILE A 57 -1.84 3.98 13.58
CA ILE A 57 -0.68 4.57 12.90
C ILE A 57 -0.73 6.09 13.08
N GLY A 58 0.39 6.67 13.51
CA GLY A 58 0.57 8.09 13.71
C GLY A 58 0.96 8.82 12.42
N PHE A 59 -0.03 9.18 11.61
CA PHE A 59 0.23 9.87 10.34
C PHE A 59 0.83 11.26 10.53
N ASP A 60 0.47 11.99 11.58
CA ASP A 60 1.14 13.26 11.90
C ASP A 60 2.64 13.06 12.18
N PHE A 61 3.00 11.99 12.88
CA PHE A 61 4.40 11.63 13.07
C PHE A 61 5.08 11.29 11.74
N LEU A 62 4.44 10.45 10.91
CA LEU A 62 4.98 10.05 9.61
C LEU A 62 5.15 11.23 8.65
N MET A 63 4.17 12.13 8.57
CA MET A 63 4.14 13.18 7.55
C MET A 63 4.84 14.47 8.01
N LYS A 64 4.81 14.77 9.32
CA LYS A 64 5.39 16.00 9.89
C LYS A 64 6.61 15.71 10.76
N GLY A 65 6.52 14.74 11.67
CA GLY A 65 7.57 14.43 12.63
C GLY A 65 8.85 13.95 11.94
N THR A 66 8.75 13.03 10.98
CA THR A 66 9.94 12.51 10.29
C THR A 66 10.66 13.53 9.42
N GLN A 67 10.03 14.65 9.07
CA GLN A 67 10.66 15.71 8.29
C GLN A 67 11.86 16.36 9.00
N TYR A 68 11.96 16.23 10.32
CA TYR A 68 13.08 16.80 11.09
C TYR A 68 14.35 15.93 11.03
N PHE A 69 14.24 14.63 10.77
CA PHE A 69 15.42 13.73 10.85
C PHE A 69 15.58 12.81 9.63
N ASP A 70 14.54 12.57 8.85
CA ASP A 70 14.58 11.86 7.56
C ASP A 70 13.58 12.51 6.61
N PRO A 71 13.85 13.78 6.15
CA PRO A 71 12.90 14.54 5.34
C PRO A 71 12.61 13.87 4.02
N LEU A 72 11.36 13.98 3.57
CA LEU A 72 10.99 13.57 2.22
C LEU A 72 11.67 14.47 1.18
N ASN A 73 12.21 13.88 0.13
CA ASN A 73 12.66 14.63 -1.05
C ASN A 73 11.43 15.13 -1.83
N THR A 74 10.78 16.15 -1.28
CA THR A 74 9.56 16.75 -1.83
C THR A 74 9.75 17.26 -3.26
N PRO A 75 10.85 17.95 -3.64
CA PRO A 75 11.05 18.38 -5.02
C PRO A 75 11.04 17.20 -6.02
N ARG A 76 11.70 16.08 -5.68
CA ARG A 76 11.70 14.89 -6.54
C ARG A 76 10.33 14.20 -6.56
N PHE A 77 9.68 14.08 -5.40
CA PHE A 77 8.33 13.52 -5.31
C PHE A 77 7.32 14.31 -6.12
N MET A 78 7.35 15.64 -6.04
CA MET A 78 6.40 16.54 -6.71
C MET A 78 6.72 16.77 -8.19
N ASN A 79 7.83 16.22 -8.72
CA ASN A 79 8.14 16.31 -10.15
C ASN A 79 7.00 15.70 -10.98
N PRO A 80 6.38 16.43 -11.91
CA PRO A 80 5.19 15.97 -12.64
C PRO A 80 5.47 14.87 -13.67
N THR A 81 6.73 14.61 -14.03
CA THR A 81 7.10 13.57 -14.99
C THR A 81 6.87 12.14 -14.49
N ARG A 82 6.73 11.98 -13.17
CA ARG A 82 6.43 10.70 -12.53
C ARG A 82 5.17 10.86 -11.72
N ASP A 83 4.12 10.14 -12.02
CA ASP A 83 2.89 10.21 -11.22
C ASP A 83 2.93 9.22 -10.05
N PHE A 84 2.17 9.56 -9.02
CA PHE A 84 1.90 8.71 -7.88
C PHE A 84 0.41 8.70 -7.60
N ILE A 85 -0.16 7.51 -7.49
CA ILE A 85 -1.58 7.27 -7.25
C ILE A 85 -1.75 6.58 -5.90
N ALA A 86 -2.52 7.17 -5.00
CA ALA A 86 -2.97 6.52 -3.76
C ALA A 86 -4.37 5.93 -3.98
N VAL A 87 -4.53 4.64 -3.68
CA VAL A 87 -5.83 3.95 -3.78
C VAL A 87 -6.54 4.04 -2.45
N CYS A 88 -7.76 4.53 -2.45
CA CYS A 88 -8.62 4.63 -1.26
C CYS A 88 -9.96 3.94 -1.52
N THR A 89 -10.63 3.47 -0.47
CA THR A 89 -12.00 2.97 -0.58
C THR A 89 -12.98 4.04 -0.16
N ASN A 90 -13.85 4.47 -1.07
CA ASN A 90 -14.94 5.38 -0.74
C ASN A 90 -15.97 4.65 0.13
N CYS A 91 -16.23 5.16 1.32
CA CYS A 91 -17.09 4.49 2.30
C CYS A 91 -18.56 4.47 1.88
N LYS A 92 -19.02 5.46 1.12
CA LYS A 92 -20.41 5.54 0.64
C LYS A 92 -20.70 4.54 -0.48
N THR A 93 -19.74 4.37 -1.40
CA THR A 93 -19.92 3.54 -2.60
C THR A 93 -19.32 2.14 -2.49
N GLY A 94 -18.42 1.92 -1.51
CA GLY A 94 -17.62 0.69 -1.39
C GLY A 94 -16.62 0.49 -2.52
N ARG A 95 -16.47 1.46 -3.44
CA ARG A 95 -15.61 1.37 -4.63
C ARG A 95 -14.22 1.95 -4.37
N PRO A 96 -13.20 1.48 -5.09
CA PRO A 96 -11.90 2.13 -5.08
C PRO A 96 -11.95 3.48 -5.79
N GLU A 97 -11.23 4.44 -5.24
CA GLU A 97 -10.93 5.72 -5.86
C GLU A 97 -9.43 5.94 -5.89
N TYR A 98 -8.95 6.57 -6.96
CA TYR A 98 -7.54 6.68 -7.31
C TYR A 98 -7.13 8.14 -7.34
N PHE A 99 -6.38 8.55 -6.32
CA PHE A 99 -5.95 9.93 -6.11
C PHE A 99 -4.54 10.16 -6.66
N SER A 100 -4.44 10.94 -7.74
CA SER A 100 -3.16 11.32 -8.36
C SER A 100 -2.56 12.53 -7.68
N LYS A 101 -1.25 12.48 -7.40
CA LYS A 101 -0.52 13.64 -6.88
C LYS A 101 -0.49 14.83 -7.86
N ASN A 102 -0.64 14.56 -9.15
CA ASN A 102 -0.65 15.61 -10.18
C ASN A 102 -2.02 16.30 -10.31
N LYS A 103 -3.06 15.77 -9.68
CA LYS A 103 -4.45 16.29 -9.77
C LYS A 103 -4.99 16.79 -8.43
N MET A 104 -4.38 16.44 -7.33
CA MET A 104 -4.89 16.72 -5.98
C MET A 104 -3.97 17.72 -5.25
N GLN A 105 -4.55 18.62 -4.45
CA GLN A 105 -3.80 19.62 -3.72
C GLN A 105 -2.97 19.01 -2.57
N ASP A 106 -3.53 18.04 -1.86
CA ASP A 106 -2.86 17.34 -0.75
C ASP A 106 -2.92 15.83 -0.92
N ILE A 107 -1.97 15.28 -1.67
CA ILE A 107 -1.84 13.83 -1.90
C ILE A 107 -1.54 13.07 -0.60
N PHE A 108 -0.91 13.68 0.40
CA PHE A 108 -0.58 12.99 1.65
C PHE A 108 -1.83 12.64 2.45
N LYS A 109 -2.91 13.40 2.29
CA LYS A 109 -4.20 13.05 2.87
C LYS A 109 -4.79 11.79 2.24
N ALA A 110 -4.60 11.59 0.93
CA ALA A 110 -4.97 10.34 0.26
C ALA A 110 -4.07 9.17 0.68
N VAL A 111 -2.76 9.39 0.89
CA VAL A 111 -1.86 8.38 1.45
C VAL A 111 -2.30 7.95 2.85
N GLN A 112 -2.71 8.91 3.69
CA GLN A 112 -3.29 8.63 5.01
C GLN A 112 -4.56 7.78 4.87
N ALA A 113 -5.50 8.19 4.04
CA ALA A 113 -6.74 7.45 3.82
C ALA A 113 -6.48 6.03 3.31
N SER A 114 -5.57 5.90 2.32
CA SER A 114 -5.15 4.61 1.75
C SER A 114 -4.63 3.62 2.77
N ALA A 115 -4.01 4.09 3.87
CA ALA A 115 -3.47 3.25 4.94
C ALA A 115 -4.30 3.30 6.24
N THR A 116 -5.51 3.86 6.19
CA THR A 116 -6.43 3.95 7.33
C THR A 116 -7.27 2.68 7.44
N MET A 117 -6.85 1.78 8.33
CA MET A 117 -7.47 0.45 8.46
C MET A 117 -8.89 0.51 9.02
N PRO A 118 -9.86 -0.26 8.46
CA PRO A 118 -11.19 -0.40 9.04
C PRO A 118 -11.12 -1.01 10.44
N TYR A 119 -12.18 -0.81 11.23
CA TYR A 119 -12.39 -1.27 12.61
C TYR A 119 -11.56 -0.57 13.69
N VAL A 120 -10.33 -0.10 13.36
CA VAL A 120 -9.36 0.44 14.32
C VAL A 120 -8.99 1.89 14.07
N SER A 121 -9.62 2.53 13.08
CA SER A 121 -9.37 3.92 12.74
C SER A 121 -10.65 4.62 12.32
N LYS A 122 -10.69 5.95 12.45
CA LYS A 122 -11.76 6.77 11.88
C LYS A 122 -11.55 6.95 10.38
N MET A 123 -12.65 7.09 9.64
CA MET A 123 -12.63 7.44 8.23
C MET A 123 -11.92 8.79 8.02
N VAL A 124 -11.20 8.92 6.92
CA VAL A 124 -10.53 10.15 6.51
C VAL A 124 -11.42 10.88 5.52
N GLU A 125 -11.66 12.15 5.78
CA GLU A 125 -12.42 13.01 4.89
C GLU A 125 -11.48 13.61 3.82
N ILE A 126 -11.82 13.43 2.54
CA ILE A 126 -11.15 14.06 1.40
C ILE A 126 -12.25 14.72 0.58
N GLU A 127 -12.19 16.05 0.45
CA GLU A 127 -13.27 16.83 -0.16
C GLU A 127 -14.63 16.47 0.49
N ASP A 128 -15.62 16.05 -0.27
CA ASP A 128 -16.94 15.69 0.24
C ASP A 128 -17.08 14.17 0.53
N GLY A 129 -16.00 13.39 0.46
CA GLY A 129 -16.00 11.94 0.63
C GLY A 129 -15.34 11.47 1.92
N LEU A 130 -15.79 10.30 2.41
CA LEU A 130 -15.20 9.58 3.53
C LEU A 130 -14.50 8.32 3.02
N TYR A 131 -13.26 8.12 3.45
CA TYR A 131 -12.39 7.08 2.90
C TYR A 131 -11.73 6.23 3.98
N LEU A 132 -11.52 4.97 3.62
CA LEU A 132 -10.72 4.00 4.36
C LEU A 132 -9.65 3.38 3.44
N ASP A 133 -8.88 2.45 4.01
CA ASP A 133 -7.81 1.69 3.35
C ASP A 133 -8.25 1.18 1.97
N GLY A 134 -7.46 1.50 0.94
CA GLY A 134 -7.72 1.07 -0.42
C GLY A 134 -7.83 -0.45 -0.56
N GLY A 135 -7.16 -1.20 0.32
CA GLY A 135 -7.24 -2.66 0.35
C GLY A 135 -8.59 -3.21 0.81
N CYS A 136 -9.56 -2.38 1.22
CA CYS A 136 -10.93 -2.82 1.38
C CYS A 136 -11.58 -3.14 0.03
N SER A 137 -11.25 -2.39 -1.03
CA SER A 137 -11.86 -2.52 -2.35
C SER A 137 -10.91 -2.99 -3.45
N ASP A 138 -9.64 -2.56 -3.44
CA ASP A 138 -8.64 -2.94 -4.44
C ASP A 138 -7.26 -3.12 -3.79
N LYS A 139 -6.90 -4.38 -3.52
CA LYS A 139 -5.64 -4.71 -2.83
C LYS A 139 -4.43 -4.74 -3.73
N ILE A 140 -4.63 -5.06 -5.01
CA ILE A 140 -3.57 -5.15 -6.01
C ILE A 140 -4.06 -4.41 -7.25
N ALA A 141 -3.74 -3.13 -7.35
CA ALA A 141 -4.31 -2.19 -8.32
C ALA A 141 -3.76 -2.35 -9.76
N TYR A 142 -3.48 -3.58 -10.20
CA TYR A 142 -2.98 -3.84 -11.57
C TYR A 142 -4.05 -3.55 -12.63
N GLN A 143 -5.33 -3.76 -12.31
CA GLN A 143 -6.42 -3.49 -13.24
C GLN A 143 -6.48 -2.02 -13.62
N TRP A 144 -6.26 -1.12 -12.65
CA TRP A 144 -6.15 0.31 -12.94
C TRP A 144 -5.09 0.62 -14.00
N ALA A 145 -3.92 -0.02 -13.92
CA ALA A 145 -2.85 0.18 -14.90
C ALA A 145 -3.22 -0.39 -16.29
N LEU A 146 -3.92 -1.53 -16.33
CA LEU A 146 -4.44 -2.09 -17.58
C LEU A 146 -5.47 -1.16 -18.23
N ASP A 147 -6.40 -0.61 -17.44
CA ASP A 147 -7.47 0.30 -17.89
C ASP A 147 -6.93 1.67 -18.34
N HIS A 148 -5.67 1.99 -18.02
CA HIS A 148 -4.97 3.22 -18.44
C HIS A 148 -3.89 2.94 -19.49
N ASP A 149 -3.97 1.81 -20.19
CA ASP A 149 -3.13 1.43 -21.34
C ASP A 149 -1.61 1.44 -21.03
N TYR A 150 -1.19 1.20 -19.78
CA TYR A 150 0.22 1.02 -19.47
C TYR A 150 0.76 -0.26 -20.10
N GLU A 151 1.76 -0.12 -20.98
CA GLU A 151 2.34 -1.24 -21.72
C GLU A 151 3.14 -2.18 -20.82
N LYS A 152 3.98 -1.63 -19.94
CA LYS A 152 4.80 -2.39 -19.00
C LYS A 152 4.32 -2.17 -17.57
N ILE A 153 3.94 -3.25 -16.90
CA ILE A 153 3.37 -3.20 -15.55
C ILE A 153 4.17 -4.11 -14.62
N ILE A 154 4.75 -3.54 -13.55
CA ILE A 154 5.43 -4.29 -12.50
C ILE A 154 4.55 -4.26 -11.24
N VAL A 155 4.19 -5.43 -10.74
CA VAL A 155 3.43 -5.59 -9.50
C VAL A 155 4.34 -6.08 -8.39
N VAL A 156 4.46 -5.30 -7.30
CA VAL A 156 5.20 -5.69 -6.10
C VAL A 156 4.23 -6.19 -5.05
N ARG A 157 4.30 -7.48 -4.72
CA ARG A 157 3.41 -8.13 -3.74
C ARG A 157 4.05 -8.17 -2.35
N THR A 158 3.21 -8.09 -1.33
CA THR A 158 3.61 -8.22 0.08
C THR A 158 3.48 -9.65 0.61
N ARG A 159 3.00 -10.59 -0.21
CA ARG A 159 2.83 -12.01 0.11
C ARG A 159 3.33 -12.86 -1.07
N GLN A 160 3.81 -14.06 -0.77
CA GLN A 160 4.25 -15.02 -1.79
C GLN A 160 3.09 -15.36 -2.78
N ARG A 161 3.44 -15.90 -3.95
CA ARG A 161 2.49 -16.14 -5.05
C ARG A 161 1.34 -17.06 -4.66
N GLU A 162 1.61 -18.08 -3.88
CA GLU A 162 0.65 -19.13 -3.46
C GLU A 162 -0.27 -18.68 -2.33
N TYR A 163 0.07 -17.54 -1.68
CA TYR A 163 -0.74 -17.08 -0.55
C TYR A 163 -2.16 -16.73 -1.00
N ARG A 164 -3.12 -17.30 -0.29
CA ARG A 164 -4.55 -16.98 -0.38
C ARG A 164 -5.08 -16.67 1.01
N LYS A 165 -6.06 -15.80 1.06
CA LYS A 165 -6.76 -15.45 2.31
C LYS A 165 -7.86 -16.44 2.59
N SER A 166 -8.02 -16.81 3.86
CA SER A 166 -9.18 -17.56 4.34
C SER A 166 -10.44 -16.69 4.32
N GLU A 167 -11.59 -17.32 4.40
CA GLU A 167 -12.87 -16.63 4.56
C GLU A 167 -12.87 -15.74 5.81
N THR A 168 -13.70 -14.71 5.77
CA THR A 168 -13.81 -13.77 6.89
C THR A 168 -14.54 -14.46 8.06
N ASN A 169 -13.95 -14.39 9.25
CA ASN A 169 -14.54 -14.96 10.46
C ASN A 169 -15.95 -14.42 10.71
N PRO A 170 -16.95 -15.28 11.03
CA PRO A 170 -18.34 -14.86 11.28
C PRO A 170 -18.49 -13.78 12.36
N LEU A 171 -17.62 -13.75 13.38
CA LEU A 171 -17.62 -12.69 14.38
C LEU A 171 -17.22 -11.34 13.79
N VAL A 172 -16.26 -11.33 12.88
CA VAL A 172 -15.84 -10.12 12.15
C VAL A 172 -16.97 -9.65 11.25
N GLN A 173 -17.67 -10.55 10.55
CA GLN A 173 -18.84 -10.20 9.73
C GLN A 173 -19.93 -9.54 10.57
N LYS A 174 -20.26 -10.10 11.74
CA LYS A 174 -21.25 -9.52 12.66
C LYS A 174 -20.82 -8.13 13.15
N MET A 175 -19.53 -7.95 13.44
CA MET A 175 -18.97 -6.66 13.85
C MET A 175 -19.05 -5.65 12.68
N THR A 176 -18.74 -6.06 11.45
CA THR A 176 -18.82 -5.25 10.25
C THR A 176 -20.22 -4.68 10.07
N LYS A 177 -21.23 -5.55 10.12
CA LYS A 177 -22.66 -5.16 10.03
C LYS A 177 -23.07 -4.12 11.07
N ARG A 178 -22.55 -4.24 12.27
CA ARG A 178 -22.87 -3.28 13.36
C ARG A 178 -22.13 -1.95 13.19
N LEU A 179 -20.84 -1.97 12.84
CA LEU A 179 -20.03 -0.76 12.77
C LEU A 179 -20.29 0.07 11.52
N TYR A 180 -20.66 -0.57 10.42
CA TYR A 180 -20.84 0.08 9.13
C TYR A 180 -22.27 0.03 8.61
N ALA A 181 -23.26 -0.09 9.50
CA ALA A 181 -24.70 -0.12 9.17
C ALA A 181 -25.16 1.09 8.32
N GLU A 182 -24.52 2.26 8.51
CA GLU A 182 -24.79 3.47 7.72
C GLU A 182 -24.11 3.46 6.34
N TYR A 183 -23.24 2.47 6.07
CA TYR A 183 -22.43 2.33 4.85
C TYR A 183 -22.59 0.93 4.25
N PRO A 184 -23.79 0.55 3.76
CA PRO A 184 -24.06 -0.83 3.33
C PRO A 184 -23.17 -1.31 2.17
N ALA A 185 -22.77 -0.41 1.27
CA ALA A 185 -21.86 -0.77 0.19
C ALA A 185 -20.43 -1.08 0.70
N LEU A 186 -19.96 -0.34 1.70
CA LEU A 186 -18.69 -0.64 2.37
C LEU A 186 -18.78 -1.96 3.15
N GLU A 187 -19.90 -2.19 3.88
CA GLU A 187 -20.15 -3.44 4.59
C GLU A 187 -20.00 -4.65 3.65
N GLN A 188 -20.75 -4.64 2.55
CA GLN A 188 -20.68 -5.69 1.52
C GLN A 188 -19.26 -5.88 0.99
N LYS A 189 -18.53 -4.78 0.76
CA LYS A 189 -17.17 -4.83 0.25
C LYS A 189 -16.19 -5.41 1.26
N LEU A 190 -16.33 -5.11 2.54
CA LEU A 190 -15.53 -5.70 3.61
C LEU A 190 -15.79 -7.20 3.78
N GLU A 191 -17.00 -7.68 3.51
CA GLU A 191 -17.31 -9.12 3.50
C GLU A 191 -16.60 -9.85 2.34
N SER A 192 -16.61 -9.28 1.13
CA SER A 192 -16.03 -9.89 -0.07
C SER A 192 -14.51 -9.68 -0.20
N MET A 193 -13.90 -8.81 0.59
CA MET A 193 -12.53 -8.34 0.35
C MET A 193 -11.45 -9.44 0.34
N ASN A 194 -11.69 -10.60 0.97
CA ASN A 194 -10.74 -11.72 0.97
C ASN A 194 -10.88 -12.58 -0.28
N SER A 195 -12.11 -12.87 -0.71
CA SER A 195 -12.37 -13.56 -1.97
C SER A 195 -11.97 -12.72 -3.18
N ASP A 196 -12.19 -11.40 -3.13
CA ASP A 196 -11.73 -10.48 -4.16
C ASP A 196 -10.20 -10.47 -4.29
N TYR A 197 -9.47 -10.47 -3.17
CA TYR A 197 -8.01 -10.60 -3.18
C TYR A 197 -7.54 -11.92 -3.81
N ASN A 198 -8.20 -13.03 -3.47
CA ASN A 198 -7.84 -14.33 -4.02
C ASN A 198 -8.06 -14.35 -5.54
N ARG A 199 -9.20 -13.82 -6.01
CA ARG A 199 -9.47 -13.65 -7.44
C ARG A 199 -8.41 -12.79 -8.13
N GLN A 200 -8.05 -11.63 -7.56
CA GLN A 200 -6.97 -10.78 -8.07
C GLN A 200 -5.64 -11.55 -8.18
N CYS A 201 -5.32 -12.40 -7.20
CA CYS A 201 -4.12 -13.23 -7.27
C CYS A 201 -4.15 -14.25 -8.42
N ASP A 202 -5.31 -14.85 -8.69
CA ASP A 202 -5.47 -15.84 -9.77
C ASP A 202 -5.41 -15.18 -11.15
N GLU A 203 -6.04 -14.02 -11.31
CA GLU A 203 -5.98 -13.21 -12.53
C GLU A 203 -4.56 -12.69 -12.78
N LEU A 204 -3.88 -12.20 -11.73
CA LEU A 204 -2.50 -11.74 -11.82
C LEU A 204 -1.55 -12.87 -12.28
N ALA A 205 -1.75 -14.10 -11.78
CA ALA A 205 -0.94 -15.24 -12.21
C ALA A 205 -1.13 -15.57 -13.71
N LYS A 206 -2.33 -15.41 -14.25
CA LYS A 206 -2.59 -15.55 -15.70
C LYS A 206 -1.84 -14.49 -16.50
N LEU A 207 -1.99 -13.21 -16.11
CA LEU A 207 -1.33 -12.09 -16.77
C LEU A 207 0.21 -12.16 -16.69
N GLU A 208 0.76 -12.70 -15.60
CA GLU A 208 2.19 -12.96 -15.47
C GLU A 208 2.64 -14.08 -16.44
N ASN A 209 1.88 -15.17 -16.55
CA ASN A 209 2.16 -16.28 -17.48
C ASN A 209 2.07 -15.85 -18.96
N GLU A 210 1.19 -14.91 -19.27
CA GLU A 210 1.04 -14.31 -20.60
C GLU A 210 2.13 -13.25 -20.91
N GLY A 211 3.01 -12.95 -19.95
CA GLY A 211 4.03 -11.91 -20.09
C GLY A 211 3.50 -10.48 -20.07
N ARG A 212 2.22 -10.29 -19.76
CA ARG A 212 1.58 -8.97 -19.75
C ARG A 212 1.98 -8.14 -18.53
N ILE A 213 2.28 -8.79 -17.41
CA ILE A 213 2.67 -8.18 -16.14
C ILE A 213 3.92 -8.90 -15.60
N PHE A 214 4.82 -8.15 -14.98
CA PHE A 214 5.91 -8.71 -14.21
C PHE A 214 5.61 -8.63 -12.71
N THR A 215 5.73 -9.76 -11.99
CA THR A 215 5.44 -9.80 -10.55
C THR A 215 6.70 -10.02 -9.72
N ILE A 216 6.95 -9.12 -8.78
CA ILE A 216 7.92 -9.30 -7.69
C ILE A 216 7.14 -9.73 -6.44
N ALA A 217 7.44 -10.90 -5.92
CA ALA A 217 6.79 -11.45 -4.72
C ALA A 217 7.84 -12.01 -3.75
N PRO A 218 7.56 -12.04 -2.45
CA PRO A 218 8.43 -12.67 -1.48
C PRO A 218 8.76 -14.12 -1.85
N SER A 219 10.03 -14.49 -1.79
CA SER A 219 10.52 -15.85 -2.09
C SER A 219 10.17 -16.87 -1.00
N LYS A 220 9.82 -16.38 0.20
CA LYS A 220 9.45 -17.19 1.37
C LYS A 220 8.17 -16.67 2.02
N PRO A 221 7.46 -17.50 2.81
CA PRO A 221 6.30 -17.05 3.57
C PRO A 221 6.62 -15.89 4.49
N VAL A 222 5.76 -14.87 4.46
CA VAL A 222 5.90 -13.67 5.30
C VAL A 222 5.18 -13.91 6.63
N ASN A 223 5.93 -14.05 7.72
CA ASN A 223 5.46 -14.38 9.07
C ASN A 223 5.52 -13.17 10.02
N VAL A 224 5.13 -11.98 9.52
CA VAL A 224 5.00 -10.78 10.35
C VAL A 224 3.55 -10.32 10.41
N SER A 225 3.14 -9.80 11.55
CA SER A 225 1.83 -9.19 11.74
C SER A 225 1.80 -7.76 11.13
N ARG A 226 0.58 -7.20 10.96
CA ARG A 226 0.42 -5.80 10.48
C ARG A 226 1.01 -4.77 11.43
N VAL A 227 1.06 -5.10 12.70
CA VAL A 227 1.62 -4.27 13.78
C VAL A 227 2.73 -5.02 14.51
N GLU A 228 3.62 -5.66 13.74
CA GLU A 228 4.76 -6.38 14.28
C GLU A 228 5.62 -5.48 15.16
N GLY A 229 5.90 -5.94 16.38
CA GLY A 229 6.71 -5.21 17.34
C GLY A 229 8.18 -5.63 17.35
N ASP A 230 8.47 -6.80 16.81
CA ASP A 230 9.82 -7.35 16.76
C ASP A 230 10.62 -6.70 15.62
N VAL A 231 11.59 -5.87 15.99
CA VAL A 231 12.41 -5.10 15.04
C VAL A 231 13.32 -6.03 14.22
N ASP A 232 13.78 -7.13 14.80
CA ASP A 232 14.66 -8.07 14.09
C ASP A 232 13.88 -8.80 13.00
N LYS A 233 12.64 -9.23 13.27
CA LYS A 233 11.75 -9.78 12.23
C LYS A 233 11.43 -8.79 11.12
N LEU A 234 11.27 -7.51 11.46
CA LEU A 234 11.05 -6.47 10.45
C LEU A 234 12.30 -6.23 9.62
N ALA A 235 13.48 -6.26 10.22
CA ALA A 235 14.77 -6.14 9.52
C ALA A 235 15.01 -7.33 8.58
N ASP A 236 14.76 -8.55 9.05
CA ASP A 236 14.85 -9.77 8.24
C ASP A 236 13.91 -9.72 7.04
N LEU A 237 12.66 -9.25 7.24
CA LEU A 237 11.69 -9.08 6.16
C LEU A 237 12.15 -8.05 5.14
N TYR A 238 12.69 -6.91 5.59
CA TYR A 238 13.24 -5.90 4.69
C TYR A 238 14.40 -6.46 3.87
N TYR A 239 15.34 -7.16 4.51
CA TYR A 239 16.49 -7.74 3.84
C TYR A 239 16.09 -8.84 2.85
N MET A 240 15.12 -9.69 3.20
CA MET A 240 14.55 -10.66 2.27
C MET A 240 13.97 -9.97 1.02
N GLY A 241 13.16 -8.93 1.19
CA GLY A 241 12.60 -8.18 0.07
C GLY A 241 13.65 -7.48 -0.78
N TYR A 242 14.72 -6.99 -0.17
CA TYR A 242 15.87 -6.41 -0.87
C TYR A 242 16.59 -7.45 -1.75
N LEU A 243 16.86 -8.64 -1.21
CA LEU A 243 17.47 -9.73 -1.98
C LEU A 243 16.54 -10.25 -3.08
N ASP A 244 15.25 -10.39 -2.80
CA ASP A 244 14.26 -10.81 -3.80
C ASP A 244 14.21 -9.83 -4.98
N GLY A 245 14.32 -8.53 -4.71
CA GLY A 245 14.41 -7.51 -5.74
C GLY A 245 15.71 -7.60 -6.54
N LEU A 246 16.86 -7.72 -5.88
CA LEU A 246 18.16 -7.85 -6.53
C LEU A 246 18.24 -9.05 -7.47
N ASN A 247 17.74 -10.19 -7.02
CA ASN A 247 17.76 -11.44 -7.78
C ASN A 247 16.90 -11.39 -9.06
N GLN A 248 16.01 -10.41 -9.16
CA GLN A 248 15.12 -10.26 -10.32
C GLN A 248 15.50 -9.11 -11.25
N ILE A 249 16.55 -8.33 -10.94
CA ILE A 249 16.89 -7.13 -11.71
C ILE A 249 17.10 -7.44 -13.19
N GLN A 250 17.83 -8.50 -13.52
CA GLN A 250 18.08 -8.86 -14.93
C GLN A 250 16.77 -9.17 -15.67
N ARG A 251 15.89 -9.95 -15.06
CA ARG A 251 14.56 -10.28 -15.62
C ARG A 251 13.65 -9.06 -15.74
N ILE A 252 13.76 -8.11 -14.80
CA ILE A 252 13.03 -6.85 -14.85
C ILE A 252 13.51 -6.01 -16.03
N LYS A 253 14.82 -5.92 -16.24
CA LYS A 253 15.41 -5.21 -17.38
C LYS A 253 14.97 -5.83 -18.71
N GLU A 254 15.01 -7.15 -18.83
CA GLU A 254 14.52 -7.89 -19.99
C GLU A 254 13.03 -7.61 -20.25
N TYR A 255 12.20 -7.65 -19.21
CA TYR A 255 10.77 -7.34 -19.32
C TYR A 255 10.53 -5.88 -19.75
N LEU A 256 11.30 -4.94 -19.24
CA LEU A 256 11.20 -3.51 -19.57
C LEU A 256 11.91 -3.15 -20.89
N GLU A 257 12.66 -4.08 -21.49
CA GLU A 257 13.46 -3.85 -22.71
C GLU A 257 14.47 -2.71 -22.54
N ILE A 258 15.14 -2.66 -21.38
CA ILE A 258 16.18 -1.68 -21.04
C ILE A 258 17.50 -2.37 -20.73
N ASP A 259 18.63 -1.66 -20.96
CA ASP A 259 20.01 -2.14 -20.72
C ASP A 259 20.41 -2.25 -19.23
#